data_5117962ccbd4ba93643d8226352b2e4b
#
_entry.id   5117962ccbd4ba93643d8226352b2e4b
#
_cell.length_a   1.000
_cell.length_b   1.000
_cell.length_c   1.000
_cell.angle_alpha   90.00
_cell.angle_beta   90.00
_cell.angle_gamma   90.00
#
_symmetry.space_group_name_H-M   'P 1'
#
loop_
_entity.id
_entity.type
_entity.pdbx_description
1 polymer ?
#
loop_
_entity_poly.entity_id
_entity_poly.type
_entity_poly.pdbx_seq_one_letter_code
_entity_poly.pdbx_strand_id
1 'polypeptide(L)'
;MKRAHSNGQVSLAPSETDKMSGVHCPFCDSGSLITRQVEYNVDYFGAVLLDVTRCPKCGYGHSDVLSLEAREPTRIKARIDSLADFDIKVIKSGTATVKIPEFGATITPGPTSKGFVTNVEGVLAKVEDALTFMLSSIDEDRLKKGEKILQQIRYARDTNPNFTLIIEDPLGNSNLVASDPSKIDQRRLTKEELKDLRFGQYASDSSEAHQ
;
A
#
# COMPACT_ATOMS: atom_id res chain seq x y z
N MET A 1 -22.50 -0.99 -35.66
CA MET A 1 -21.04 -0.95 -35.47
C MET A 1 -20.72 -1.50 -34.07
N LYS A 2 -20.23 -2.73 -34.03
CA LYS A 2 -19.88 -3.43 -32.78
C LYS A 2 -18.48 -2.99 -32.37
N ARG A 3 -18.33 -2.34 -31.21
CA ARG A 3 -17.01 -2.07 -30.60
C ARG A 3 -16.53 -3.35 -29.92
N ALA A 4 -15.43 -3.88 -30.42
CA ALA A 4 -14.72 -4.99 -29.84
C ALA A 4 -14.08 -4.54 -28.51
N HIS A 5 -14.40 -5.23 -27.43
CA HIS A 5 -13.65 -5.16 -26.18
C HIS A 5 -12.38 -5.95 -26.39
N SER A 6 -11.25 -5.26 -26.44
CA SER A 6 -9.94 -5.91 -26.40
C SER A 6 -9.73 -6.41 -24.98
N ASN A 7 -9.91 -7.71 -24.78
CA ASN A 7 -9.37 -8.43 -23.62
C ASN A 7 -7.86 -8.25 -23.63
N GLY A 8 -7.32 -7.50 -22.67
CA GLY A 8 -5.90 -7.46 -22.40
C GLY A 8 -5.41 -8.86 -22.03
N GLN A 9 -4.86 -9.56 -23.02
CA GLN A 9 -4.12 -10.79 -22.75
C GLN A 9 -2.86 -10.42 -21.97
N VAL A 10 -2.82 -10.81 -20.70
CA VAL A 10 -1.61 -10.84 -19.90
C VAL A 10 -0.67 -11.85 -20.59
N SER A 11 0.38 -11.34 -21.21
CA SER A 11 1.44 -12.17 -21.79
C SER A 11 2.24 -12.75 -20.64
N LEU A 12 1.86 -13.94 -20.22
CA LEU A 12 2.60 -14.75 -19.25
C LEU A 12 3.77 -15.43 -19.99
N ALA A 13 4.92 -14.81 -19.99
CA ALA A 13 6.18 -15.52 -20.21
C ALA A 13 6.86 -15.63 -18.82
N PRO A 14 6.69 -16.74 -18.10
CA PRO A 14 7.35 -16.91 -16.82
C PRO A 14 8.80 -17.28 -17.05
N SER A 15 9.74 -16.44 -16.61
CA SER A 15 11.06 -16.92 -16.25
C SER A 15 10.96 -17.49 -14.84
N GLU A 16 10.52 -18.72 -14.73
CA GLU A 16 10.46 -19.42 -13.43
C GLU A 16 11.88 -19.82 -13.03
N THR A 17 12.42 -19.17 -12.02
CA THR A 17 13.59 -19.66 -11.30
C THR A 17 13.16 -20.06 -9.90
N ASP A 18 12.80 -21.34 -9.74
CA ASP A 18 12.70 -21.95 -8.41
C ASP A 18 14.13 -22.04 -7.84
N LYS A 19 14.45 -21.22 -6.87
CA LYS A 19 15.72 -21.31 -6.13
C LYS A 19 15.44 -21.93 -4.77
N MET A 20 16.01 -23.11 -4.53
CA MET A 20 16.20 -23.59 -3.15
C MET A 20 17.19 -22.63 -2.49
N SER A 21 16.71 -21.84 -1.56
CA SER A 21 17.49 -20.72 -0.99
C SER A 21 18.36 -21.18 0.13
N GLY A 22 18.70 -22.31 0.47
CA GLY A 22 19.57 -22.66 1.62
C GLY A 22 19.30 -21.88 2.93
N VAL A 23 18.25 -21.03 2.92
CA VAL A 23 17.83 -20.18 4.02
C VAL A 23 16.93 -20.99 4.94
N HIS A 24 17.18 -20.89 6.23
CA HIS A 24 16.39 -21.56 7.23
C HIS A 24 15.01 -20.94 7.38
N CYS A 25 13.99 -21.78 7.53
CA CYS A 25 12.64 -21.34 7.78
C CYS A 25 12.55 -20.63 9.13
N PRO A 26 12.03 -19.39 9.20
CA PRO A 26 11.95 -18.65 10.46
C PRO A 26 10.97 -19.25 11.46
N PHE A 27 10.16 -20.22 11.02
CA PHE A 27 9.15 -20.85 11.87
C PHE A 27 9.56 -22.24 12.39
N CYS A 28 10.24 -23.06 11.57
CA CYS A 28 10.60 -24.42 11.96
C CYS A 28 12.09 -24.73 11.78
N ASP A 29 12.89 -23.76 11.46
CA ASP A 29 14.36 -23.82 11.28
C ASP A 29 14.83 -24.87 10.25
N SER A 30 13.94 -25.34 9.38
CA SER A 30 14.36 -26.25 8.31
C SER A 30 14.98 -25.48 7.16
N GLY A 31 16.08 -26.00 6.58
CA GLY A 31 16.73 -25.46 5.38
C GLY A 31 15.95 -25.70 4.07
N SER A 32 14.64 -25.91 4.15
CA SER A 32 13.80 -26.34 3.01
C SER A 32 12.96 -25.21 2.42
N LEU A 33 13.31 -23.93 2.63
CA LEU A 33 12.57 -22.85 2.03
C LEU A 33 12.69 -22.86 0.50
N ILE A 34 11.55 -22.77 -0.16
CA ILE A 34 11.45 -22.61 -1.62
C ILE A 34 11.01 -21.18 -1.87
N THR A 35 11.82 -20.44 -2.63
CA THR A 35 11.48 -19.09 -3.07
C THR A 35 11.28 -19.10 -4.57
N ARG A 36 10.13 -18.57 -5.01
CA ARG A 36 9.79 -18.36 -6.41
C ARG A 36 9.67 -16.87 -6.65
N GLN A 37 10.38 -16.39 -7.67
CA GLN A 37 10.32 -15.00 -8.11
C GLN A 37 9.74 -14.96 -9.52
N VAL A 38 8.72 -14.11 -9.72
CA VAL A 38 8.07 -13.95 -11.02
C VAL A 38 7.93 -12.45 -11.31
N GLU A 39 8.40 -12.05 -12.47
CA GLU A 39 8.23 -10.67 -12.95
C GLU A 39 6.89 -10.53 -13.65
N TYR A 40 6.16 -9.47 -13.28
CA TYR A 40 4.92 -9.07 -13.94
C TYR A 40 4.96 -7.59 -14.31
N ASN A 41 4.35 -7.26 -15.43
CA ASN A 41 4.03 -5.88 -15.74
C ASN A 41 2.57 -5.63 -15.37
N VAL A 42 2.36 -4.80 -14.35
CA VAL A 42 1.03 -4.46 -13.83
C VAL A 42 0.61 -3.12 -14.42
N ASP A 43 -0.55 -3.06 -15.06
CA ASP A 43 -1.11 -1.82 -15.58
C ASP A 43 -1.13 -0.74 -14.49
N TYR A 44 -0.67 0.46 -14.84
CA TYR A 44 -0.51 1.63 -13.96
C TYR A 44 0.57 1.50 -12.86
N PHE A 45 1.18 0.32 -12.70
CA PHE A 45 2.18 0.07 -11.66
C PHE A 45 3.57 -0.22 -12.21
N GLY A 46 3.66 -0.63 -13.50
CA GLY A 46 4.91 -1.00 -14.14
C GLY A 46 5.40 -2.40 -13.77
N ALA A 47 6.69 -2.63 -13.97
CA ALA A 47 7.31 -3.92 -13.71
C ALA A 47 7.45 -4.19 -12.20
N VAL A 48 6.92 -5.33 -11.77
CA VAL A 48 6.98 -5.80 -10.39
C VAL A 48 7.57 -7.21 -10.31
N LEU A 49 8.30 -7.47 -9.25
CA LEU A 49 8.76 -8.80 -8.87
C LEU A 49 7.85 -9.35 -7.77
N LEU A 50 7.15 -10.43 -8.06
CA LEU A 50 6.46 -11.21 -7.03
C LEU A 50 7.45 -12.19 -6.43
N ASP A 51 7.68 -12.06 -5.13
CA ASP A 51 8.47 -13.01 -4.34
C ASP A 51 7.53 -13.86 -3.49
N VAL A 52 7.58 -15.16 -3.71
CA VAL A 52 6.77 -16.13 -2.96
C VAL A 52 7.68 -17.15 -2.31
N THR A 53 7.72 -17.12 -0.98
CA THR A 53 8.50 -18.05 -0.18
C THR A 53 7.59 -19.05 0.54
N ARG A 54 7.90 -20.34 0.46
CA ARG A 54 7.12 -21.38 1.11
C ARG A 54 8.03 -22.42 1.76
N CYS A 55 7.65 -22.85 2.96
CA CYS A 55 8.27 -23.97 3.64
C CYS A 55 7.40 -25.22 3.47
N PRO A 56 7.86 -26.27 2.77
CA PRO A 56 7.10 -27.50 2.59
C PRO A 56 6.98 -28.32 3.89
N LYS A 57 7.85 -28.07 4.88
CA LYS A 57 7.86 -28.81 6.16
C LYS A 57 6.78 -28.34 7.14
N CYS A 58 6.58 -27.02 7.28
CA CYS A 58 5.63 -26.47 8.26
C CYS A 58 4.48 -25.68 7.65
N GLY A 59 4.45 -25.50 6.32
CA GLY A 59 3.43 -24.72 5.65
C GLY A 59 3.62 -23.20 5.75
N TYR A 60 4.71 -22.70 6.39
CA TYR A 60 5.01 -21.27 6.39
C TYR A 60 5.00 -20.73 4.97
N GLY A 61 4.35 -19.61 4.77
CA GLY A 61 4.26 -18.91 3.49
C GLY A 61 4.40 -17.41 3.66
N HIS A 62 5.22 -16.82 2.82
CA HIS A 62 5.37 -15.37 2.69
C HIS A 62 5.29 -14.99 1.21
N SER A 63 4.64 -13.88 0.91
CA SER A 63 4.64 -13.30 -0.44
C SER A 63 4.83 -11.81 -0.35
N ASP A 64 5.65 -11.26 -1.24
CA ASP A 64 5.88 -9.82 -1.34
C ASP A 64 5.83 -9.38 -2.80
N VAL A 65 5.60 -8.10 -3.01
CA VAL A 65 5.56 -7.46 -4.32
C VAL A 65 6.56 -6.31 -4.29
N LEU A 66 7.62 -6.46 -5.09
CA LEU A 66 8.68 -5.47 -5.19
C LEU A 66 8.58 -4.76 -6.54
N SER A 67 8.60 -3.44 -6.55
CA SER A 67 8.72 -2.72 -7.83
C SER A 67 10.15 -2.86 -8.35
N LEU A 68 10.29 -3.19 -9.64
CA LEU A 68 11.57 -3.25 -10.32
C LEU A 68 12.00 -1.89 -10.90
N GLU A 69 11.10 -0.91 -10.87
CA GLU A 69 11.38 0.44 -11.33
C GLU A 69 11.84 1.32 -10.16
N ALA A 70 12.97 1.97 -10.31
CA ALA A 70 13.38 3.02 -9.40
C ALA A 70 12.44 4.22 -9.59
N ARG A 71 11.69 4.58 -8.57
CA ARG A 71 10.74 5.69 -8.59
C ARG A 71 11.15 6.77 -7.61
N GLU A 72 10.77 8.00 -7.93
CA GLU A 72 11.00 9.12 -7.04
C GLU A 72 10.10 9.02 -5.79
N PRO A 73 10.66 9.33 -4.60
CA PRO A 73 9.87 9.46 -3.39
C PRO A 73 8.67 10.37 -3.62
N THR A 74 7.47 9.88 -3.35
CA THR A 74 6.27 10.58 -3.79
C THR A 74 5.27 10.82 -2.66
N ARG A 75 4.60 11.97 -2.74
CA ARG A 75 3.41 12.29 -1.96
C ARG A 75 2.25 12.45 -2.93
N ILE A 76 1.21 11.66 -2.72
CA ILE A 76 -0.01 11.67 -3.52
C ILE A 76 -1.16 12.06 -2.62
N LYS A 77 -1.98 12.99 -3.07
CA LYS A 77 -3.11 13.54 -2.33
C LYS A 77 -4.36 13.46 -3.19
N ALA A 78 -5.44 12.95 -2.62
CA ALA A 78 -6.77 13.00 -3.23
C ALA A 78 -7.74 13.73 -2.31
N ARG A 79 -8.54 14.64 -2.87
CA ARG A 79 -9.68 15.25 -2.19
C ARG A 79 -10.90 14.39 -2.43
N ILE A 80 -11.54 13.97 -1.34
CA ILE A 80 -12.73 13.13 -1.35
C ILE A 80 -13.89 14.01 -0.89
N ASP A 81 -14.73 14.45 -1.83
CA ASP A 81 -15.86 15.35 -1.59
C ASP A 81 -17.17 14.87 -2.26
N SER A 82 -17.14 13.69 -2.88
CA SER A 82 -18.31 13.02 -3.45
C SER A 82 -18.27 11.51 -3.20
N LEU A 83 -19.43 10.86 -3.20
CA LEU A 83 -19.51 9.39 -3.08
C LEU A 83 -18.81 8.67 -4.25
N ALA A 84 -18.77 9.28 -5.44
CA ALA A 84 -18.05 8.73 -6.58
C ALA A 84 -16.52 8.66 -6.36
N ASP A 85 -15.97 9.50 -5.47
CA ASP A 85 -14.54 9.48 -5.16
C ASP A 85 -14.12 8.25 -4.35
N PHE A 86 -15.08 7.51 -3.79
CA PHE A 86 -14.79 6.23 -3.12
C PHE A 86 -14.30 5.15 -4.08
N ASP A 87 -14.58 5.28 -5.37
CA ASP A 87 -14.09 4.38 -6.42
C ASP A 87 -12.63 4.65 -6.84
N ILE A 88 -12.03 5.75 -6.38
CA ILE A 88 -10.60 6.03 -6.61
C ILE A 88 -9.79 4.83 -6.15
N LYS A 89 -9.06 4.21 -7.07
CA LYS A 89 -8.21 3.06 -6.77
C LYS A 89 -6.99 3.50 -5.99
N VAL A 90 -6.69 2.73 -4.96
CA VAL A 90 -5.57 2.95 -4.05
C VAL A 90 -4.59 1.79 -4.17
N ILE A 91 -3.41 2.08 -4.64
CA ILE A 91 -2.28 1.16 -4.69
C ILE A 91 -1.28 1.64 -3.65
N LYS A 92 -1.18 0.91 -2.54
CA LYS A 92 -0.26 1.24 -1.43
C LYS A 92 0.88 0.23 -1.39
N SER A 93 2.11 0.70 -1.44
CA SER A 93 3.31 -0.13 -1.24
C SER A 93 3.50 -0.54 0.24
N GLY A 94 4.35 -1.51 0.48
CA GLY A 94 4.73 -1.92 1.84
C GLY A 94 5.39 -0.80 2.66
N THR A 95 6.01 0.19 2.01
CA THR A 95 6.77 1.28 2.65
C THR A 95 5.97 2.56 2.87
N ALA A 96 4.80 2.69 2.23
CA ALA A 96 4.01 3.91 2.26
C ALA A 96 3.27 4.14 3.57
N THR A 97 3.21 5.39 3.97
CA THR A 97 2.35 5.90 5.05
C THR A 97 1.08 6.48 4.45
N VAL A 98 -0.07 6.15 5.02
CA VAL A 98 -1.38 6.71 4.64
C VAL A 98 -1.87 7.63 5.74
N LYS A 99 -2.33 8.83 5.38
CA LYS A 99 -2.86 9.82 6.33
C LYS A 99 -4.24 10.30 5.89
N ILE A 100 -5.12 10.48 6.85
CA ILE A 100 -6.43 11.15 6.69
C ILE A 100 -6.51 12.20 7.80
N PRO A 101 -6.04 13.43 7.52
CA PRO A 101 -5.89 14.47 8.54
C PRO A 101 -7.19 14.82 9.27
N GLU A 102 -8.31 14.85 8.55
CA GLU A 102 -9.62 15.22 9.09
C GLU A 102 -10.11 14.24 10.18
N PHE A 103 -9.65 13.00 10.13
CA PHE A 103 -9.92 11.99 11.16
C PHE A 103 -8.76 11.80 12.15
N GLY A 104 -7.64 12.54 11.95
CA GLY A 104 -6.41 12.32 12.72
C GLY A 104 -5.84 10.92 12.54
N ALA A 105 -6.20 10.22 11.47
CA ALA A 105 -5.79 8.86 11.20
C ALA A 105 -4.47 8.80 10.43
N THR A 106 -3.54 7.95 10.91
CA THR A 106 -2.28 7.66 10.22
C THR A 106 -2.01 6.16 10.27
N ILE A 107 -1.82 5.54 9.11
CA ILE A 107 -1.37 4.16 8.98
C ILE A 107 0.10 4.18 8.61
N THR A 108 0.94 3.89 9.61
CA THR A 108 2.40 3.80 9.42
C THR A 108 2.79 2.36 9.12
N PRO A 109 3.65 2.11 8.11
CA PRO A 109 4.06 0.75 7.78
C PRO A 109 4.90 0.12 8.90
N GLY A 110 4.57 -1.13 9.25
CA GLY A 110 5.39 -1.96 10.15
C GLY A 110 6.54 -2.63 9.41
N PRO A 111 7.44 -3.36 10.12
CA PRO A 111 8.57 -4.07 9.50
C PRO A 111 8.13 -5.15 8.48
N THR A 112 6.95 -5.72 8.69
CA THR A 112 6.35 -6.75 7.84
C THR A 112 5.12 -6.24 7.08
N SER A 113 5.02 -4.90 6.90
CA SER A 113 3.90 -4.29 6.21
C SER A 113 3.88 -4.73 4.75
N LYS A 114 2.75 -5.24 4.32
CA LYS A 114 2.51 -5.60 2.91
C LYS A 114 1.85 -4.45 2.18
N GLY A 115 2.15 -4.33 0.89
CA GLY A 115 1.36 -3.52 -0.03
C GLY A 115 -0.05 -4.10 -0.20
N PHE A 116 -0.96 -3.26 -0.66
CA PHE A 116 -2.30 -3.70 -1.04
C PHE A 116 -2.87 -2.83 -2.17
N VAL A 117 -3.82 -3.40 -2.89
CA VAL A 117 -4.65 -2.70 -3.87
C VAL A 117 -6.09 -2.72 -3.37
N THR A 118 -6.72 -1.55 -3.34
CA THR A 118 -8.11 -1.35 -2.92
C THR A 118 -8.67 -0.07 -3.55
N ASN A 119 -9.75 0.47 -3.01
CA ASN A 119 -10.26 1.81 -3.31
C ASN A 119 -10.30 2.65 -2.01
N VAL A 120 -10.74 3.91 -2.11
CA VAL A 120 -10.85 4.81 -0.94
C VAL A 120 -11.75 4.23 0.13
N GLU A 121 -12.89 3.64 -0.24
CA GLU A 121 -13.79 2.98 0.70
C GLU A 121 -13.09 1.87 1.48
N GLY A 122 -12.33 1.01 0.81
CA GLY A 122 -11.56 -0.05 1.44
C GLY A 122 -10.44 0.45 2.35
N VAL A 123 -9.87 1.64 2.08
CA VAL A 123 -8.94 2.29 3.02
C VAL A 123 -9.68 2.72 4.29
N LEU A 124 -10.86 3.33 4.17
CA LEU A 124 -11.68 3.70 5.34
C LEU A 124 -12.06 2.48 6.16
N ALA A 125 -12.47 1.38 5.52
CA ALA A 125 -12.80 0.14 6.21
C ALA A 125 -11.59 -0.39 7.01
N LYS A 126 -10.38 -0.36 6.44
CA LYS A 126 -9.15 -0.76 7.16
C LYS A 126 -8.84 0.14 8.36
N VAL A 127 -9.09 1.45 8.24
CA VAL A 127 -8.93 2.39 9.37
C VAL A 127 -9.97 2.10 10.45
N GLU A 128 -11.23 1.86 10.07
CA GLU A 128 -12.32 1.52 10.98
C GLU A 128 -12.03 0.22 11.74
N ASP A 129 -11.60 -0.84 11.04
CA ASP A 129 -11.25 -2.13 11.63
C ASP A 129 -10.10 -1.99 12.64
N ALA A 130 -9.03 -1.29 12.24
CA ALA A 130 -7.87 -1.07 13.10
C ALA A 130 -8.24 -0.26 14.35
N LEU A 131 -9.04 0.78 14.20
CA LEU A 131 -9.51 1.61 15.32
C LEU A 131 -10.43 0.81 16.24
N THR A 132 -11.37 0.05 15.69
CA THR A 132 -12.27 -0.82 16.47
C THR A 132 -11.48 -1.85 17.28
N PHE A 133 -10.47 -2.46 16.68
CA PHE A 133 -9.57 -3.38 17.39
C PHE A 133 -8.81 -2.68 18.53
N MET A 134 -8.27 -1.49 18.29
CA MET A 134 -7.57 -0.72 19.32
C MET A 134 -8.48 -0.33 20.47
N LEU A 135 -9.73 0.05 20.19
CA LEU A 135 -10.71 0.48 21.21
C LEU A 135 -11.11 -0.65 22.17
N SER A 136 -10.95 -1.91 21.78
CA SER A 136 -11.24 -3.05 22.65
C SER A 136 -10.27 -3.22 23.83
N SER A 137 -9.17 -2.45 23.87
CA SER A 137 -8.05 -2.67 24.82
C SER A 137 -7.56 -1.39 25.50
N ILE A 138 -8.31 -0.27 25.46
CA ILE A 138 -7.88 1.03 25.98
C ILE A 138 -8.76 1.56 27.10
N ASP A 139 -8.25 2.59 27.81
CA ASP A 139 -8.95 3.28 28.89
C ASP A 139 -10.17 4.09 28.40
N GLU A 140 -11.05 4.45 29.34
CA GLU A 140 -12.35 5.07 29.05
C GLU A 140 -12.24 6.45 28.35
N ASP A 141 -11.21 7.25 28.66
CA ASP A 141 -11.04 8.58 28.05
C ASP A 141 -10.60 8.49 26.58
N ARG A 142 -9.74 7.52 26.28
CA ARG A 142 -9.31 7.23 24.89
C ARG A 142 -10.41 6.56 24.10
N LEU A 143 -11.23 5.73 24.76
CA LEU A 143 -12.40 5.08 24.17
C LEU A 143 -13.36 6.12 23.58
N LYS A 144 -13.76 7.13 24.37
CA LYS A 144 -14.68 8.20 23.92
C LYS A 144 -14.15 8.97 22.71
N LYS A 145 -12.82 9.24 22.67
CA LYS A 145 -12.20 9.90 21.53
C LYS A 145 -12.22 9.02 20.28
N GLY A 146 -11.90 7.74 20.42
CA GLY A 146 -11.90 6.79 19.33
C GLY A 146 -13.29 6.54 18.77
N GLU A 147 -14.31 6.41 19.60
CA GLU A 147 -15.71 6.29 19.19
C GLU A 147 -16.17 7.51 18.36
N LYS A 148 -15.76 8.72 18.77
CA LYS A 148 -16.05 9.92 17.99
C LYS A 148 -15.42 9.88 16.59
N ILE A 149 -14.18 9.41 16.48
CA ILE A 149 -13.50 9.24 15.18
C ILE A 149 -14.24 8.20 14.35
N LEU A 150 -14.63 7.05 14.93
CA LEU A 150 -15.43 6.04 14.23
C LEU A 150 -16.74 6.61 13.68
N GLN A 151 -17.46 7.40 14.49
CA GLN A 151 -18.69 8.06 14.04
C GLN A 151 -18.42 9.02 12.87
N GLN A 152 -17.33 9.78 12.91
CA GLN A 152 -16.94 10.68 11.81
C GLN A 152 -16.63 9.92 10.53
N ILE A 153 -15.91 8.80 10.62
CA ILE A 153 -15.59 7.95 9.45
C ILE A 153 -16.86 7.37 8.84
N ARG A 154 -17.77 6.83 9.66
CA ARG A 154 -19.05 6.27 9.21
C ARG A 154 -19.93 7.35 8.57
N TYR A 155 -20.04 8.51 9.19
CA TYR A 155 -20.79 9.63 8.64
C TYR A 155 -20.24 10.07 7.28
N ALA A 156 -18.91 10.20 7.14
CA ALA A 156 -18.29 10.56 5.88
C ALA A 156 -18.54 9.52 4.79
N ARG A 157 -18.50 8.22 5.14
CA ARG A 157 -18.76 7.13 4.21
C ARG A 157 -20.22 7.10 3.75
N ASP A 158 -21.17 7.27 4.65
CA ASP A 158 -22.56 6.98 4.38
C ASP A 158 -23.36 8.22 3.90
N THR A 159 -22.85 9.43 4.13
CA THR A 159 -23.62 10.66 3.88
C THR A 159 -22.90 11.75 3.14
N ASN A 160 -21.77 12.22 3.64
CA ASN A 160 -21.11 13.41 3.10
C ASN A 160 -19.60 13.30 3.24
N PRO A 161 -18.93 12.69 2.27
CA PRO A 161 -17.48 12.64 2.27
C PRO A 161 -16.90 14.04 2.17
N ASN A 162 -16.03 14.39 3.08
CA ASN A 162 -15.30 15.66 3.07
C ASN A 162 -13.97 15.48 3.78
N PHE A 163 -13.05 14.77 3.15
CA PHE A 163 -11.74 14.51 3.72
C PHE A 163 -10.67 14.40 2.63
N THR A 164 -9.43 14.33 3.06
CA THR A 164 -8.25 14.20 2.20
C THR A 164 -7.55 12.88 2.48
N LEU A 165 -7.34 12.08 1.45
CA LEU A 165 -6.46 10.92 1.50
C LEU A 165 -5.07 11.33 1.04
N ILE A 166 -4.05 11.07 1.86
CA ILE A 166 -2.64 11.34 1.55
C ILE A 166 -1.86 10.03 1.64
N ILE A 167 -1.06 9.75 0.62
CA ILE A 167 -0.10 8.65 0.61
C ILE A 167 1.29 9.25 0.47
N GLU A 168 2.19 8.91 1.40
CA GLU A 168 3.59 9.29 1.37
C GLU A 168 4.44 8.03 1.25
N ASP A 169 5.09 7.88 0.10
CA ASP A 169 5.87 6.68 -0.20
C ASP A 169 7.33 7.05 -0.50
N PRO A 170 8.25 6.71 0.40
CA PRO A 170 9.67 7.00 0.21
C PRO A 170 10.31 6.25 -0.96
N LEU A 171 9.73 5.13 -1.42
CA LEU A 171 10.21 4.40 -2.59
C LEU A 171 9.38 4.64 -3.86
N GLY A 172 8.34 5.49 -3.78
CA GLY A 172 7.55 5.92 -4.94
C GLY A 172 6.66 4.84 -5.59
N ASN A 173 6.46 3.71 -4.92
CA ASN A 173 5.76 2.54 -5.46
C ASN A 173 4.25 2.55 -5.19
N SER A 174 3.72 3.65 -4.67
CA SER A 174 2.29 3.83 -4.44
C SER A 174 1.65 4.69 -5.52
N ASN A 175 0.35 4.50 -5.76
CA ASN A 175 -0.40 5.32 -6.71
C ASN A 175 -1.88 5.47 -6.30
N LEU A 176 -2.50 6.56 -6.79
CA LEU A 176 -3.94 6.76 -6.79
C LEU A 176 -4.42 6.89 -8.24
N VAL A 177 -5.50 6.17 -8.60
CA VAL A 177 -6.05 6.22 -9.95
C VAL A 177 -7.53 6.63 -9.85
N ALA A 178 -7.84 7.84 -10.33
CA ALA A 178 -9.18 8.40 -10.37
C ALA A 178 -9.68 8.48 -11.81
N SER A 179 -11.00 8.39 -11.99
CA SER A 179 -11.64 8.65 -13.28
C SER A 179 -11.47 10.11 -13.72
N ASP A 180 -11.44 11.03 -12.76
CA ASP A 180 -11.07 12.43 -12.95
C ASP A 180 -9.66 12.69 -12.39
N PRO A 181 -8.64 12.82 -13.24
CA PRO A 181 -7.26 13.05 -12.81
C PRO A 181 -7.06 14.35 -12.00
N SER A 182 -7.95 15.34 -12.16
CA SER A 182 -7.86 16.61 -11.43
C SER A 182 -8.06 16.46 -9.91
N LYS A 183 -8.63 15.34 -9.48
CA LYS A 183 -8.77 14.98 -8.05
C LYS A 183 -7.46 14.58 -7.39
N ILE A 184 -6.44 14.27 -8.18
CA ILE A 184 -5.14 13.77 -7.69
C ILE A 184 -4.09 14.86 -7.83
N ASP A 185 -3.45 15.17 -6.71
CA ASP A 185 -2.26 16.02 -6.65
C ASP A 185 -1.07 15.14 -6.25
N GLN A 186 -0.06 15.09 -7.12
CA GLN A 186 1.14 14.28 -6.90
C GLN A 186 2.38 15.14 -7.03
N ARG A 187 3.28 14.98 -6.05
CA ARG A 187 4.58 15.65 -6.04
C ARG A 187 5.66 14.79 -5.39
N ARG A 188 6.90 15.16 -5.62
CA ARG A 188 8.03 14.56 -4.90
C ARG A 188 7.99 14.93 -3.41
N LEU A 189 8.40 14.00 -2.55
CA LEU A 189 8.67 14.26 -1.14
C LEU A 189 9.94 15.10 -0.98
N THR A 190 9.93 16.02 -0.03
CA THR A 190 11.13 16.78 0.34
C THR A 190 12.05 15.95 1.23
N LYS A 191 13.31 16.36 1.36
CA LYS A 191 14.27 15.70 2.26
C LYS A 191 13.81 15.74 3.73
N GLU A 192 13.13 16.80 4.13
CA GLU A 192 12.58 16.95 5.48
C GLU A 192 11.42 15.97 5.71
N GLU A 193 10.49 15.87 4.76
CA GLU A 193 9.37 14.93 4.84
C GLU A 193 9.84 13.47 4.88
N LEU A 194 10.92 13.14 4.17
CA LEU A 194 11.51 11.80 4.18
C LEU A 194 12.05 11.41 5.56
N LYS A 195 12.61 12.36 6.34
CA LYS A 195 13.12 12.08 7.68
C LYS A 195 12.05 11.63 8.66
N ASP A 196 10.82 12.09 8.45
CA ASP A 196 9.66 11.76 9.29
C ASP A 196 9.02 10.42 8.92
N LEU A 197 9.42 9.83 7.79
CA LEU A 197 8.90 8.56 7.32
C LEU A 197 9.78 7.39 7.76
N ARG A 198 9.16 6.29 8.19
CA ARG A 198 9.87 5.12 8.72
C ARG A 198 10.94 4.54 7.79
N PHE A 199 10.69 4.57 6.48
CA PHE A 199 11.60 4.06 5.46
C PHE A 199 12.26 5.17 4.64
N GLY A 200 12.19 6.42 5.09
CA GLY A 200 12.70 7.58 4.37
C GLY A 200 14.20 7.55 4.14
N GLN A 201 14.96 6.92 5.03
CA GLN A 201 16.39 6.75 4.90
C GLN A 201 16.81 5.98 3.64
N TYR A 202 15.99 5.02 3.20
CA TYR A 202 16.30 4.25 1.99
C TYR A 202 16.08 5.02 0.69
N ALA A 203 15.33 6.13 0.75
CA ALA A 203 15.13 7.00 -0.41
C ALA A 203 16.32 7.95 -0.65
N SER A 204 17.08 8.29 0.40
CA SER A 204 18.24 9.19 0.31
C SER A 204 19.45 8.54 -0.37
N ASP A 205 19.61 7.22 -0.18
CA ASP A 205 20.77 6.49 -0.71
C ASP A 205 20.68 6.27 -2.24
N SER A 206 19.46 6.23 -2.79
CA SER A 206 19.27 6.04 -4.24
C SER A 206 19.53 7.29 -5.07
N SER A 207 19.53 8.49 -4.46
CA SER A 207 19.80 9.75 -5.17
C SER A 207 21.29 10.08 -5.32
N GLU A 208 22.19 9.43 -4.57
CA GLU A 208 23.64 9.63 -4.63
C GLU A 208 24.37 8.67 -5.59
N ALA A 209 23.68 7.63 -6.06
CA ALA A 209 24.27 6.61 -6.95
C ALA A 209 24.23 6.97 -8.44
N HIS A 210 23.74 8.15 -8.83
CA HIS A 210 23.59 8.60 -10.22
C HIS A 210 24.21 9.99 -10.47
N GLN A 211 25.31 10.34 -9.79
CA GLN A 211 26.17 11.46 -10.17
C GLN A 211 27.49 10.98 -10.71
#